data_9800dd423a2365db19a6f528d24b8305
#
_entry.id   9800dd423a2365db19a6f528d24b8305
#
_cell.length_a   1.000
_cell.length_b   1.000
_cell.length_c   1.000
_cell.angle_alpha   90.00
_cell.angle_beta   90.00
_cell.angle_gamma   90.00
#
_symmetry.space_group_name_H-M   'P 1'
#
loop_
_entity.id
_entity.type
_entity.pdbx_description
1 polymer ?
#
loop_
_entity_poly.entity_id
_entity_poly.type
_entity_poly.pdbx_seq_one_letter_code
_entity_poly.pdbx_strand_id
1 'polypeptide(L)'
;MRKGIPNLVALQIFEAAARHESFTRAANELSLTQSAVCRQVAGLESRLGVALFLRIKKRIVLTTHGRHYAALVRKNLDRIERDTLELMAQRGVGRILEIAVVPTLASQWLIPRLPLFRALRPDITVNLSIRTEPFLFSDSPFDAALYFGDSVWPGTQGKLLFREGKVVPVCSPSLLAGSAPGPSISLEQLADLPLLHLSTRPDAWRTWFRLNGLEHDVRAVRGARYELFTMLTSAAQAGLGVALLPEILLADELSSGRLVVPLNKPMSGTSGYYLVAPDEIAHDEPFVALSDWLSSIVPQAQREAEAT
;
A
#
# COMPACT_ATOMS: atom_id res chain seq x y z
N MET A 1 -36.00 11.75 -1.81
CA MET A 1 -35.60 10.93 -0.65
C MET A 1 -35.31 9.51 -1.12
N ARG A 2 -34.11 8.97 -0.89
CA ARG A 2 -33.72 7.60 -1.32
C ARG A 2 -34.50 6.56 -0.50
N LYS A 3 -35.60 6.04 -1.04
CA LYS A 3 -36.53 5.13 -0.34
C LYS A 3 -35.92 3.80 0.14
N GLY A 4 -34.77 3.38 -0.43
CA GLY A 4 -34.09 2.13 -0.09
C GLY A 4 -33.13 2.21 1.11
N ILE A 5 -32.74 3.41 1.57
CA ILE A 5 -31.76 3.56 2.66
C ILE A 5 -32.50 3.50 4.01
N PRO A 6 -32.06 2.63 4.95
CA PRO A 6 -32.52 2.66 6.31
C PRO A 6 -32.16 3.97 7.03
N ASN A 7 -32.85 4.27 8.14
CA ASN A 7 -32.51 5.41 8.96
C ASN A 7 -31.05 5.27 9.51
N LEU A 8 -30.26 6.33 9.43
CA LEU A 8 -28.87 6.35 9.88
C LEU A 8 -28.74 5.95 11.35
N VAL A 9 -29.67 6.41 12.21
CA VAL A 9 -29.68 6.04 13.62
C VAL A 9 -29.89 4.53 13.81
N ALA A 10 -30.77 3.90 13.01
CA ALA A 10 -30.97 2.46 13.07
C ALA A 10 -29.72 1.69 12.61
N LEU A 11 -28.95 2.23 11.63
CA LEU A 11 -27.68 1.65 11.18
C LEU A 11 -26.59 1.78 12.25
N GLN A 12 -26.48 2.92 12.92
CA GLN A 12 -25.54 3.13 14.04
C GLN A 12 -25.84 2.19 15.22
N ILE A 13 -27.10 2.06 15.58
CA ILE A 13 -27.55 1.15 16.65
C ILE A 13 -27.27 -0.31 16.29
N PHE A 14 -27.52 -0.70 15.04
CA PHE A 14 -27.21 -2.03 14.54
C PHE A 14 -25.69 -2.31 14.56
N GLU A 15 -24.87 -1.36 14.09
CA GLU A 15 -23.41 -1.48 14.10
C GLU A 15 -22.88 -1.69 15.53
N ALA A 16 -23.28 -0.85 16.48
CA ALA A 16 -22.87 -0.97 17.88
C ALA A 16 -23.31 -2.32 18.47
N ALA A 17 -24.56 -2.75 18.20
CA ALA A 17 -25.07 -4.04 18.65
C ALA A 17 -24.31 -5.23 18.04
N ALA A 18 -23.89 -5.10 16.77
CA ALA A 18 -23.12 -6.10 16.06
C ALA A 18 -21.68 -6.22 16.60
N ARG A 19 -21.05 -5.09 16.86
CA ARG A 19 -19.67 -5.03 17.38
C ARG A 19 -19.56 -5.58 18.79
N HIS A 20 -20.56 -5.30 19.65
CA HIS A 20 -20.60 -5.80 21.02
C HIS A 20 -21.20 -7.20 21.17
N GLU A 21 -21.91 -7.70 20.17
CA GLU A 21 -22.83 -8.86 20.28
C GLU A 21 -23.72 -8.78 21.55
N SER A 22 -24.16 -7.55 21.90
CA SER A 22 -24.88 -7.24 23.13
C SER A 22 -25.71 -5.97 22.98
N PHE A 23 -27.02 -6.10 23.09
CA PHE A 23 -27.91 -4.94 23.09
C PHE A 23 -27.73 -4.05 24.32
N THR A 24 -27.36 -4.61 25.48
CA THR A 24 -27.06 -3.83 26.68
C THR A 24 -25.82 -2.98 26.53
N ARG A 25 -24.74 -3.54 25.98
CA ARG A 25 -23.50 -2.78 25.74
C ARG A 25 -23.69 -1.69 24.68
N ALA A 26 -24.39 -2.01 23.61
CA ALA A 26 -24.73 -1.02 22.60
C ALA A 26 -25.62 0.12 23.17
N ALA A 27 -26.55 -0.21 24.01
CA ALA A 27 -27.40 0.78 24.69
C ALA A 27 -26.58 1.72 25.59
N ASN A 28 -25.63 1.17 26.37
CA ASN A 28 -24.74 1.95 27.21
C ASN A 28 -23.85 2.88 26.40
N GLU A 29 -23.23 2.39 25.30
CA GLU A 29 -22.39 3.19 24.43
C GLU A 29 -23.15 4.35 23.79
N LEU A 30 -24.36 4.09 23.31
CA LEU A 30 -25.18 5.08 22.59
C LEU A 30 -26.06 5.94 23.54
N SER A 31 -25.94 5.78 24.85
CA SER A 31 -26.77 6.46 25.83
C SER A 31 -28.27 6.23 25.61
N LEU A 32 -28.65 5.01 25.24
CA LEU A 32 -30.02 4.57 24.98
C LEU A 32 -30.48 3.51 25.99
N THR A 33 -31.77 3.23 26.01
CA THR A 33 -32.28 2.06 26.72
C THR A 33 -32.15 0.79 25.89
N GLN A 34 -31.92 -0.36 26.52
CA GLN A 34 -31.86 -1.65 25.82
C GLN A 34 -33.13 -1.92 25.01
N SER A 35 -34.30 -1.51 25.50
CA SER A 35 -35.60 -1.66 24.79
C SER A 35 -35.64 -0.80 23.51
N ALA A 36 -35.02 0.38 23.51
CA ALA A 36 -34.91 1.22 22.31
C ALA A 36 -34.02 0.56 21.26
N VAL A 37 -32.86 0.05 21.68
CA VAL A 37 -31.94 -0.70 20.79
C VAL A 37 -32.65 -1.91 20.19
N CYS A 38 -33.35 -2.71 21.00
CA CYS A 38 -34.11 -3.87 20.52
C CYS A 38 -35.15 -3.49 19.47
N ARG A 39 -35.92 -2.41 19.70
CA ARG A 39 -36.94 -1.94 18.76
C ARG A 39 -36.34 -1.46 17.43
N GLN A 40 -35.26 -0.72 17.49
CA GLN A 40 -34.59 -0.22 16.27
C GLN A 40 -34.00 -1.35 15.42
N VAL A 41 -33.38 -2.33 16.08
CA VAL A 41 -32.84 -3.52 15.37
C VAL A 41 -33.99 -4.34 14.77
N ALA A 42 -35.08 -4.60 15.54
CA ALA A 42 -36.23 -5.33 15.01
C ALA A 42 -36.91 -4.59 13.83
N GLY A 43 -36.97 -3.25 13.90
CA GLY A 43 -37.49 -2.43 12.80
C GLY A 43 -36.59 -2.51 11.57
N LEU A 44 -35.27 -2.55 11.73
CA LEU A 44 -34.33 -2.73 10.66
C LEU A 44 -34.44 -4.12 10.00
N GLU A 45 -34.51 -5.19 10.81
CA GLU A 45 -34.73 -6.56 10.33
C GLU A 45 -36.06 -6.71 9.57
N SER A 46 -37.15 -6.13 10.11
CA SER A 46 -38.44 -6.12 9.44
C SER A 46 -38.40 -5.40 8.08
N ARG A 47 -37.71 -4.26 8.01
CA ARG A 47 -37.55 -3.52 6.75
C ARG A 47 -36.71 -4.25 5.71
N LEU A 48 -35.67 -4.95 6.15
CA LEU A 48 -34.77 -5.72 5.29
C LEU A 48 -35.34 -7.09 4.91
N GLY A 49 -36.35 -7.57 5.66
CA GLY A 49 -36.96 -8.90 5.46
C GLY A 49 -36.03 -10.06 5.86
N VAL A 50 -34.94 -9.79 6.59
CA VAL A 50 -33.98 -10.81 7.02
C VAL A 50 -33.58 -10.59 8.47
N ALA A 51 -33.39 -11.69 9.22
CA ALA A 51 -32.84 -11.64 10.56
C ALA A 51 -31.32 -11.34 10.51
N LEU A 52 -30.88 -10.37 11.28
CA LEU A 52 -29.50 -10.00 11.45
C LEU A 52 -28.86 -10.61 12.69
N PHE A 53 -29.69 -10.89 13.71
CA PHE A 53 -29.30 -11.54 14.95
C PHE A 53 -30.09 -12.82 15.23
N LEU A 54 -29.38 -13.77 15.85
CA LEU A 54 -29.99 -14.95 16.49
C LEU A 54 -29.90 -14.79 18.01
N ARG A 55 -30.94 -15.23 18.71
CA ARG A 55 -30.95 -15.32 20.18
C ARG A 55 -30.60 -16.75 20.57
N ILE A 56 -29.43 -16.94 21.16
CA ILE A 56 -29.00 -18.23 21.68
C ILE A 56 -28.89 -18.13 23.20
N LYS A 57 -29.85 -18.77 23.90
CA LYS A 57 -30.02 -18.65 25.36
C LYS A 57 -30.21 -17.18 25.77
N LYS A 58 -29.26 -16.59 26.52
CA LYS A 58 -29.27 -15.19 26.97
C LYS A 58 -28.35 -14.26 26.13
N ARG A 59 -27.78 -14.73 25.02
CA ARG A 59 -26.85 -13.97 24.16
C ARG A 59 -27.47 -13.75 22.80
N ILE A 60 -27.03 -12.69 22.14
CA ILE A 60 -27.26 -12.45 20.73
C ILE A 60 -26.00 -12.76 19.97
N VAL A 61 -26.11 -13.36 18.79
CA VAL A 61 -25.03 -13.61 17.84
C VAL A 61 -25.50 -13.20 16.46
N LEU A 62 -24.56 -12.72 15.63
CA LEU A 62 -24.87 -12.33 14.26
C LEU A 62 -25.20 -13.56 13.39
N THR A 63 -26.23 -13.43 12.55
CA THR A 63 -26.44 -14.34 11.42
C THR A 63 -25.34 -14.15 10.37
N THR A 64 -25.26 -15.01 9.36
CA THR A 64 -24.37 -14.81 8.21
C THR A 64 -24.68 -13.50 7.50
N HIS A 65 -25.98 -13.18 7.28
CA HIS A 65 -26.42 -11.91 6.69
C HIS A 65 -26.08 -10.73 7.61
N GLY A 66 -26.29 -10.89 8.93
CA GLY A 66 -25.96 -9.85 9.91
C GLY A 66 -24.47 -9.52 9.92
N ARG A 67 -23.60 -10.52 9.87
CA ARG A 67 -22.14 -10.35 9.85
C ARG A 67 -21.69 -9.61 8.59
N HIS A 68 -22.17 -10.04 7.43
CA HIS A 68 -21.87 -9.38 6.17
C HIS A 68 -22.36 -7.93 6.14
N TYR A 69 -23.61 -7.72 6.53
CA TYR A 69 -24.21 -6.39 6.54
C TYR A 69 -23.54 -5.45 7.57
N ALA A 70 -23.15 -5.97 8.75
CA ALA A 70 -22.43 -5.18 9.76
C ALA A 70 -21.09 -4.66 9.25
N ALA A 71 -20.35 -5.48 8.49
CA ALA A 71 -19.08 -5.05 7.89
C ALA A 71 -19.28 -3.90 6.87
N LEU A 72 -20.33 -4.00 6.03
CA LEU A 72 -20.67 -2.95 5.05
C LEU A 72 -21.14 -1.67 5.74
N VAL A 73 -22.02 -1.79 6.73
CA VAL A 73 -22.57 -0.64 7.49
C VAL A 73 -21.43 0.09 8.20
N ARG A 74 -20.53 -0.63 8.88
CA ARG A 74 -19.36 -0.05 9.56
C ARG A 74 -18.52 0.76 8.57
N LYS A 75 -18.12 0.17 7.45
CA LYS A 75 -17.33 0.84 6.40
C LYS A 75 -17.98 2.16 5.94
N ASN A 76 -19.30 2.17 5.75
CA ASN A 76 -20.01 3.37 5.30
C ASN A 76 -20.15 4.42 6.42
N LEU A 77 -20.36 4.01 7.67
CA LEU A 77 -20.39 4.94 8.82
C LEU A 77 -19.03 5.59 9.05
N ASP A 78 -17.96 4.82 9.01
CA ASP A 78 -16.56 5.32 9.14
C ASP A 78 -16.24 6.31 8.02
N ARG A 79 -16.78 6.09 6.81
CA ARG A 79 -16.63 7.03 5.70
C ARG A 79 -17.37 8.34 5.95
N ILE A 80 -18.64 8.27 6.36
CA ILE A 80 -19.45 9.47 6.67
C ILE A 80 -18.80 10.27 7.81
N GLU A 81 -18.32 9.59 8.85
CA GLU A 81 -17.62 10.24 9.96
C GLU A 81 -16.38 10.97 9.48
N ARG A 82 -15.55 10.33 8.65
CA ARG A 82 -14.35 10.92 8.06
C ARG A 82 -14.68 12.15 7.22
N ASP A 83 -15.61 12.02 6.26
CA ASP A 83 -16.05 13.13 5.40
C ASP A 83 -16.56 14.32 6.22
N THR A 84 -17.24 14.02 7.34
CA THR A 84 -17.73 15.05 8.28
C THR A 84 -16.60 15.73 9.02
N LEU A 85 -15.63 14.94 9.54
CA LEU A 85 -14.45 15.48 10.22
C LEU A 85 -13.58 16.31 9.28
N GLU A 86 -13.41 15.87 8.03
CA GLU A 86 -12.74 16.66 6.99
C GLU A 86 -13.41 17.99 6.75
N LEU A 87 -14.74 18.00 6.57
CA LEU A 87 -15.49 19.23 6.41
C LEU A 87 -15.39 20.16 7.63
N MET A 88 -15.36 19.59 8.83
CA MET A 88 -15.16 20.34 10.06
C MET A 88 -13.73 20.88 10.21
N ALA A 89 -12.74 20.09 9.78
CA ALA A 89 -11.32 20.48 9.78
C ALA A 89 -11.02 21.57 8.73
N GLN A 90 -11.74 21.58 7.61
CA GLN A 90 -11.63 22.61 6.56
C GLN A 90 -11.99 24.03 7.02
N ARG A 91 -12.52 24.21 8.23
CA ARG A 91 -12.71 25.55 8.82
C ARG A 91 -11.42 26.28 9.18
N GLY A 92 -10.24 25.77 8.79
CA GLY A 92 -8.95 26.44 9.04
C GLY A 92 -7.70 25.68 8.64
N VAL A 93 -7.80 24.46 8.12
CA VAL A 93 -6.63 23.65 7.75
C VAL A 93 -6.91 23.02 6.37
N GLY A 94 -5.99 23.24 5.44
CA GLY A 94 -6.01 22.90 4.02
C GLY A 94 -6.64 21.56 3.61
N ARG A 95 -6.58 21.29 2.29
CA ARG A 95 -7.12 20.07 1.67
C ARG A 95 -6.29 18.85 2.07
N ILE A 96 -6.94 17.72 2.33
CA ILE A 96 -6.27 16.44 2.62
C ILE A 96 -6.33 15.56 1.37
N LEU A 97 -5.19 14.97 1.01
CA LEU A 97 -5.08 13.95 -0.03
C LEU A 97 -4.78 12.60 0.62
N GLU A 98 -5.67 11.65 0.46
CA GLU A 98 -5.50 10.25 0.90
C GLU A 98 -4.86 9.43 -0.22
N ILE A 99 -3.60 9.09 -0.07
CA ILE A 99 -2.81 8.42 -1.11
C ILE A 99 -2.51 6.97 -0.71
N ALA A 100 -2.96 6.03 -1.55
CA ALA A 100 -2.48 4.65 -1.47
C ALA A 100 -1.08 4.56 -2.08
N VAL A 101 -0.13 3.91 -1.42
CA VAL A 101 1.24 3.83 -1.90
C VAL A 101 1.89 2.49 -1.59
N VAL A 102 2.80 2.01 -2.45
CA VAL A 102 3.58 0.81 -2.17
C VAL A 102 4.66 1.10 -1.11
N PRO A 103 4.93 0.14 -0.19
CA PRO A 103 5.68 0.38 1.04
C PRO A 103 7.05 1.04 0.85
N THR A 104 7.87 0.48 -0.03
CA THR A 104 9.25 0.93 -0.21
C THR A 104 9.32 2.28 -0.90
N LEU A 105 8.45 2.54 -1.87
CA LEU A 105 8.33 3.87 -2.49
C LEU A 105 7.95 4.92 -1.46
N ALA A 106 7.00 4.60 -0.56
CA ALA A 106 6.61 5.50 0.51
C ALA A 106 7.80 5.86 1.40
N SER A 107 8.47 4.85 1.98
CA SER A 107 9.49 5.04 3.01
C SER A 107 10.83 5.56 2.46
N GLN A 108 11.28 5.06 1.32
CA GLN A 108 12.61 5.36 0.80
C GLN A 108 12.63 6.54 -0.17
N TRP A 109 11.52 6.81 -0.86
CA TRP A 109 11.51 7.84 -1.89
C TRP A 109 10.58 9.01 -1.58
N LEU A 110 9.31 8.75 -1.22
CA LEU A 110 8.31 9.81 -1.10
C LEU A 110 8.43 10.57 0.22
N ILE A 111 8.38 9.89 1.37
CA ILE A 111 8.40 10.53 2.70
C ILE A 111 9.60 11.45 2.90
N PRO A 112 10.85 11.08 2.53
CA PRO A 112 12.01 11.98 2.67
C PRO A 112 11.88 13.29 1.87
N ARG A 113 11.03 13.31 0.83
CA ARG A 113 10.81 14.46 -0.06
C ARG A 113 9.57 15.29 0.29
N LEU A 114 8.60 14.74 1.04
CA LEU A 114 7.38 15.46 1.44
C LEU A 114 7.62 16.79 2.17
N PRO A 115 8.70 16.98 2.96
CA PRO A 115 9.00 18.30 3.53
C PRO A 115 9.12 19.42 2.48
N LEU A 116 9.62 19.09 1.28
CA LEU A 116 9.70 20.05 0.17
C LEU A 116 8.30 20.43 -0.37
N PHE A 117 7.44 19.43 -0.53
CA PHE A 117 6.05 19.66 -0.93
C PHE A 117 5.29 20.48 0.10
N ARG A 118 5.43 20.15 1.38
CA ARG A 118 4.81 20.90 2.48
C ARG A 118 5.27 22.37 2.53
N ALA A 119 6.53 22.64 2.19
CA ALA A 119 7.04 24.02 2.12
C ALA A 119 6.43 24.79 0.95
N LEU A 120 6.16 24.13 -0.19
CA LEU A 120 5.52 24.73 -1.36
C LEU A 120 4.00 24.90 -1.19
N ARG A 121 3.36 23.93 -0.57
CA ARG A 121 1.90 23.84 -0.39
C ARG A 121 1.54 23.49 1.06
N PRO A 122 1.68 24.46 1.98
CA PRO A 122 1.34 24.27 3.40
C PRO A 122 -0.16 24.07 3.64
N ASP A 123 -0.97 24.39 2.63
CA ASP A 123 -2.43 24.22 2.60
C ASP A 123 -2.87 22.80 2.22
N ILE A 124 -1.94 21.92 1.79
CA ILE A 124 -2.25 20.53 1.41
C ILE A 124 -1.59 19.56 2.40
N THR A 125 -2.39 18.71 3.02
CA THR A 125 -1.91 17.61 3.83
C THR A 125 -1.96 16.30 3.01
N VAL A 126 -0.87 15.55 2.98
CA VAL A 126 -0.79 14.25 2.29
C VAL A 126 -0.76 13.14 3.33
N ASN A 127 -1.80 12.32 3.35
CA ASN A 127 -1.86 11.10 4.13
C ASN A 127 -1.46 9.92 3.26
N LEU A 128 -0.66 9.01 3.80
CA LEU A 128 -0.17 7.83 3.09
C LEU A 128 -0.70 6.56 3.74
N SER A 129 -1.29 5.69 2.94
CA SER A 129 -1.73 4.37 3.35
C SER A 129 -1.08 3.30 2.48
N ILE A 130 -0.54 2.26 3.11
CA ILE A 130 0.12 1.18 2.37
C ILE A 130 -0.90 0.31 1.66
N ARG A 131 -0.67 0.10 0.34
CA ARG A 131 -1.38 -0.87 -0.49
C ARG A 131 -0.40 -1.57 -1.42
N THR A 132 -0.45 -2.90 -1.42
CA THR A 132 0.40 -3.76 -2.28
C THR A 132 -0.37 -4.36 -3.44
N GLU A 133 -1.69 -4.37 -3.35
CA GLU A 133 -2.59 -4.93 -4.36
C GLU A 133 -3.46 -3.86 -5.00
N PRO A 134 -3.83 -4.01 -6.27
CA PRO A 134 -4.78 -3.14 -6.94
C PRO A 134 -6.14 -3.13 -6.22
N PHE A 135 -6.83 -2.00 -6.28
CA PHE A 135 -8.14 -1.80 -5.68
C PHE A 135 -9.01 -0.93 -6.58
N LEU A 136 -10.32 -0.93 -6.33
CA LEU A 136 -11.24 0.01 -6.97
C LEU A 136 -11.36 1.28 -6.13
N PHE A 137 -11.18 2.42 -6.73
CA PHE A 137 -11.34 3.72 -6.06
C PHE A 137 -12.74 3.89 -5.48
N SER A 138 -13.79 3.43 -6.18
CA SER A 138 -15.17 3.42 -5.69
C SER A 138 -15.37 2.72 -4.34
N ASP A 139 -14.50 1.74 -4.04
CA ASP A 139 -14.59 0.90 -2.84
C ASP A 139 -13.54 1.26 -1.78
N SER A 140 -12.80 2.33 -2.00
CA SER A 140 -11.69 2.75 -1.16
C SER A 140 -11.85 4.21 -0.70
N PRO A 141 -11.15 4.63 0.36
CA PRO A 141 -11.13 6.03 0.81
C PRO A 141 -10.04 6.86 0.13
N PHE A 142 -9.36 6.35 -0.90
CA PHE A 142 -8.20 6.99 -1.48
C PHE A 142 -8.58 7.91 -2.62
N ASP A 143 -7.92 9.07 -2.68
CA ASP A 143 -8.03 10.04 -3.77
C ASP A 143 -7.11 9.66 -4.93
N ALA A 144 -5.95 9.08 -4.63
CA ALA A 144 -4.98 8.66 -5.63
C ALA A 144 -4.18 7.43 -5.18
N ALA A 145 -3.44 6.84 -6.12
CA ALA A 145 -2.52 5.75 -5.85
C ALA A 145 -1.16 5.97 -6.51
N LEU A 146 -0.10 5.67 -5.75
CA LEU A 146 1.26 5.51 -6.22
C LEU A 146 1.61 4.03 -6.19
N TYR A 147 1.63 3.38 -7.32
CA TYR A 147 1.83 1.93 -7.42
C TYR A 147 2.92 1.57 -8.42
N PHE A 148 3.34 0.31 -8.36
CA PHE A 148 4.28 -0.29 -9.30
C PHE A 148 3.52 -1.17 -10.29
N GLY A 149 3.78 -1.00 -11.59
CA GLY A 149 3.11 -1.75 -12.65
C GLY A 149 3.63 -1.43 -14.05
N ASP A 150 2.91 -1.93 -15.04
CA ASP A 150 3.30 -1.81 -16.46
C ASP A 150 2.49 -0.75 -17.22
N SER A 151 1.37 -0.33 -16.67
CA SER A 151 0.46 0.64 -17.29
C SER A 151 -0.45 1.32 -16.26
N VAL A 152 -1.09 2.41 -16.65
CA VAL A 152 -2.16 3.08 -15.89
C VAL A 152 -3.34 2.13 -15.68
N TRP A 153 -3.96 2.14 -14.51
CA TRP A 153 -5.11 1.30 -14.22
C TRP A 153 -6.31 1.64 -15.10
N PRO A 154 -7.04 0.64 -15.59
CA PRO A 154 -8.26 0.88 -16.37
C PRO A 154 -9.26 1.76 -15.59
N GLY A 155 -9.86 2.74 -16.29
CA GLY A 155 -10.85 3.66 -15.70
C GLY A 155 -10.26 4.70 -14.75
N THR A 156 -8.94 4.94 -14.81
CA THR A 156 -8.28 6.03 -14.07
C THR A 156 -7.48 6.90 -15.02
N GLN A 157 -7.21 8.13 -14.59
CA GLN A 157 -6.23 8.99 -15.22
C GLN A 157 -4.91 8.94 -14.43
N GLY A 158 -3.80 9.02 -15.14
CA GLY A 158 -2.51 8.99 -14.47
C GLY A 158 -1.34 9.03 -15.41
N LYS A 159 -0.17 9.03 -14.84
CA LYS A 159 1.10 9.07 -15.58
C LYS A 159 2.15 8.18 -14.94
N LEU A 160 3.06 7.71 -15.77
CA LEU A 160 4.32 7.15 -15.31
C LEU A 160 5.13 8.27 -14.66
N LEU A 161 5.57 8.09 -13.42
CA LEU A 161 6.50 9.02 -12.78
C LEU A 161 7.93 8.68 -13.17
N PHE A 162 8.31 7.43 -13.01
CA PHE A 162 9.63 6.93 -13.43
C PHE A 162 9.63 5.40 -13.52
N ARG A 163 10.52 4.89 -14.36
CA ARG A 163 10.76 3.45 -14.46
C ARG A 163 11.57 2.95 -13.28
N GLU A 164 11.44 1.67 -12.96
CA GLU A 164 12.25 1.02 -11.93
C GLU A 164 13.75 1.13 -12.22
N GLY A 165 14.12 1.13 -13.49
CA GLY A 165 15.50 1.25 -13.93
C GLY A 165 16.31 -0.01 -13.68
N LYS A 166 17.54 0.16 -13.16
CA LYS A 166 18.45 -0.96 -12.90
C LYS A 166 18.09 -1.69 -11.62
N VAL A 167 17.92 -3.00 -11.72
CA VAL A 167 17.85 -3.92 -10.58
C VAL A 167 19.20 -4.61 -10.47
N VAL A 168 19.82 -4.47 -9.31
CA VAL A 168 21.19 -4.94 -9.05
C VAL A 168 21.23 -5.95 -7.91
N PRO A 169 22.16 -6.94 -7.94
CA PRO A 169 22.44 -7.75 -6.78
C PRO A 169 23.16 -6.92 -5.73
N VAL A 170 22.71 -6.98 -4.49
CA VAL A 170 23.32 -6.27 -3.36
C VAL A 170 23.43 -7.16 -2.13
N CYS A 171 24.46 -6.94 -1.32
CA CYS A 171 24.65 -7.62 -0.05
C CYS A 171 25.42 -6.75 0.94
N SER A 172 25.46 -7.18 2.21
CA SER A 172 26.37 -6.61 3.20
C SER A 172 27.84 -6.87 2.81
N PRO A 173 28.76 -5.91 2.98
CA PRO A 173 30.19 -6.16 2.84
C PRO A 173 30.71 -7.35 3.66
N SER A 174 30.12 -7.58 4.83
CA SER A 174 30.48 -8.70 5.71
C SER A 174 30.25 -10.08 5.10
N LEU A 175 29.28 -10.19 4.18
CA LEU A 175 29.01 -11.44 3.46
C LEU A 175 30.14 -11.83 2.50
N LEU A 176 30.92 -10.85 2.05
CA LEU A 176 32.04 -11.03 1.14
C LEU A 176 33.39 -11.19 1.89
N ALA A 177 33.38 -11.01 3.21
CA ALA A 177 34.58 -11.15 4.04
C ALA A 177 35.07 -12.62 4.03
N GLY A 178 36.12 -12.91 3.28
CA GLY A 178 36.63 -14.27 3.04
C GLY A 178 36.64 -14.69 1.57
N SER A 179 35.96 -13.96 0.71
CA SER A 179 36.15 -14.04 -0.75
C SER A 179 37.36 -13.22 -1.17
N ALA A 180 37.90 -13.46 -2.37
CA ALA A 180 39.12 -12.85 -2.87
C ALA A 180 39.25 -11.32 -2.61
N PRO A 181 40.46 -10.75 -2.52
CA PRO A 181 40.67 -9.34 -2.18
C PRO A 181 40.06 -8.42 -3.25
N GLY A 182 38.92 -7.79 -2.89
CA GLY A 182 38.20 -6.83 -3.74
C GLY A 182 36.69 -6.90 -3.53
N PRO A 183 35.95 -5.83 -3.88
CA PRO A 183 34.49 -5.78 -3.71
C PRO A 183 33.71 -6.56 -4.79
N SER A 184 34.39 -7.18 -5.77
CA SER A 184 33.76 -7.87 -6.89
C SER A 184 34.02 -9.36 -6.84
N ILE A 185 32.98 -10.16 -7.01
CA ILE A 185 33.02 -11.63 -7.04
C ILE A 185 32.61 -12.15 -8.42
N SER A 186 32.95 -13.41 -8.73
CA SER A 186 32.51 -14.07 -9.96
C SER A 186 31.00 -14.42 -9.90
N LEU A 187 30.43 -14.74 -11.06
CA LEU A 187 29.04 -15.15 -11.15
C LEU A 187 28.78 -16.45 -10.38
N GLU A 188 29.70 -17.40 -10.45
CA GLU A 188 29.65 -18.69 -9.75
C GLU A 188 29.72 -18.48 -8.24
N GLN A 189 30.62 -17.60 -7.77
CA GLN A 189 30.71 -17.24 -6.36
C GLN A 189 29.44 -16.59 -5.85
N LEU A 190 28.82 -15.70 -6.65
CA LEU A 190 27.53 -15.10 -6.28
C LEU A 190 26.43 -16.16 -6.19
N ALA A 191 26.38 -17.10 -7.14
CA ALA A 191 25.38 -18.15 -7.18
C ALA A 191 25.48 -19.12 -5.98
N ASP A 192 26.65 -19.24 -5.36
CA ASP A 192 26.87 -20.08 -4.16
C ASP A 192 26.49 -19.35 -2.86
N LEU A 193 26.27 -18.05 -2.89
CA LEU A 193 25.80 -17.31 -1.71
C LEU A 193 24.30 -17.55 -1.46
N PRO A 194 23.85 -17.40 -0.22
CA PRO A 194 22.42 -17.41 0.09
C PRO A 194 21.69 -16.34 -0.72
N LEU A 195 20.64 -16.72 -1.46
CA LEU A 195 19.81 -15.77 -2.22
C LEU A 195 18.59 -15.37 -1.41
N LEU A 196 18.23 -14.10 -1.48
CA LEU A 196 17.05 -13.54 -0.84
C LEU A 196 16.02 -13.19 -1.91
N HIS A 197 14.78 -13.64 -1.72
CA HIS A 197 13.71 -13.53 -2.71
C HIS A 197 12.61 -12.56 -2.27
N LEU A 198 12.09 -11.78 -3.20
CA LEU A 198 10.86 -11.05 -3.02
C LEU A 198 9.66 -11.93 -3.43
N SER A 199 8.72 -12.17 -2.51
CA SER A 199 7.56 -13.05 -2.76
C SER A 199 6.68 -12.58 -3.91
N THR A 200 6.59 -11.27 -4.13
CA THR A 200 5.84 -10.68 -5.25
C THR A 200 6.57 -10.78 -6.60
N ARG A 201 7.84 -11.20 -6.61
CA ARG A 201 8.67 -11.38 -7.82
C ARG A 201 9.42 -12.72 -7.76
N PRO A 202 8.70 -13.85 -7.79
CA PRO A 202 9.28 -15.17 -7.55
C PRO A 202 10.34 -15.58 -8.59
N ASP A 203 10.25 -15.02 -9.81
CA ASP A 203 11.14 -15.36 -10.92
C ASP A 203 12.30 -14.38 -11.11
N ALA A 204 12.50 -13.38 -10.22
CA ALA A 204 13.52 -12.36 -10.38
C ALA A 204 14.93 -12.96 -10.50
N TRP A 205 15.34 -13.85 -9.59
CA TRP A 205 16.62 -14.53 -9.65
C TRP A 205 16.75 -15.45 -10.85
N ARG A 206 15.70 -16.19 -11.23
CA ARG A 206 15.70 -17.03 -12.42
C ARG A 206 15.94 -16.18 -13.68
N THR A 207 15.27 -15.07 -13.80
CA THR A 207 15.45 -14.12 -14.91
C THR A 207 16.86 -13.55 -14.92
N TRP A 208 17.38 -13.13 -13.76
CA TRP A 208 18.74 -12.59 -13.65
C TRP A 208 19.81 -13.63 -14.02
N PHE A 209 19.68 -14.88 -13.56
CA PHE A 209 20.57 -15.97 -13.88
C PHE A 209 20.56 -16.28 -15.38
N ARG A 210 19.36 -16.37 -15.98
CA ARG A 210 19.22 -16.59 -17.43
C ARG A 210 19.93 -15.50 -18.24
N LEU A 211 19.75 -14.23 -17.89
CA LEU A 211 20.41 -13.10 -18.55
C LEU A 211 21.93 -13.15 -18.43
N ASN A 212 22.44 -13.88 -17.44
CA ASN A 212 23.88 -14.00 -17.18
C ASN A 212 24.46 -15.38 -17.56
N GLY A 213 23.72 -16.21 -18.28
CA GLY A 213 24.22 -17.48 -18.81
C GLY A 213 24.06 -18.69 -17.89
N LEU A 214 23.29 -18.57 -16.79
CA LEU A 214 22.96 -19.65 -15.85
C LEU A 214 21.48 -20.03 -15.92
N GLU A 215 20.96 -20.31 -17.12
CA GLU A 215 19.52 -20.43 -17.38
C GLU A 215 18.82 -21.54 -16.58
N HIS A 216 19.48 -22.66 -16.32
CA HIS A 216 18.89 -23.81 -15.63
C HIS A 216 19.44 -24.05 -14.22
N ASP A 217 20.05 -23.03 -13.63
CA ASP A 217 20.65 -23.16 -12.31
C ASP A 217 19.56 -23.28 -11.22
N VAL A 218 19.52 -24.43 -10.56
CA VAL A 218 18.57 -24.71 -9.48
C VAL A 218 18.79 -23.82 -8.24
N ARG A 219 19.95 -23.18 -8.12
CA ARG A 219 20.23 -22.22 -7.03
C ARG A 219 19.33 -20.99 -7.13
N ALA A 220 18.88 -20.62 -8.33
CA ALA A 220 17.99 -19.47 -8.57
C ALA A 220 16.65 -19.52 -7.84
N VAL A 221 16.24 -20.66 -7.29
CA VAL A 221 14.95 -20.82 -6.57
C VAL A 221 15.12 -21.08 -5.08
N ARG A 222 16.37 -21.23 -4.61
CA ARG A 222 16.70 -21.50 -3.20
C ARG A 222 16.87 -20.19 -2.43
N GLY A 223 16.44 -20.17 -1.17
CA GLY A 223 16.68 -19.07 -0.25
C GLY A 223 15.44 -18.56 0.47
N ALA A 224 15.66 -17.64 1.38
CA ALA A 224 14.60 -17.03 2.18
C ALA A 224 13.72 -16.09 1.33
N ARG A 225 12.42 -16.00 1.69
CA ARG A 225 11.44 -15.20 0.98
C ARG A 225 10.89 -14.10 1.89
N TYR A 226 10.78 -12.89 1.34
CA TYR A 226 10.27 -11.72 2.02
C TYR A 226 9.19 -11.06 1.16
N GLU A 227 8.20 -10.43 1.78
CA GLU A 227 7.08 -9.81 1.05
C GLU A 227 7.40 -8.38 0.58
N LEU A 228 8.28 -7.67 1.30
CA LEU A 228 8.57 -6.27 1.05
C LEU A 228 10.04 -6.04 0.71
N PHE A 229 10.31 -5.09 -0.18
CA PHE A 229 11.69 -4.67 -0.46
C PHE A 229 12.42 -4.14 0.79
N THR A 230 11.71 -3.47 1.71
CA THR A 230 12.31 -3.01 2.98
C THR A 230 12.80 -4.16 3.83
N MET A 231 12.04 -5.27 3.92
CA MET A 231 12.47 -6.49 4.61
C MET A 231 13.67 -7.12 3.91
N LEU A 232 13.64 -7.16 2.58
CA LEU A 232 14.71 -7.71 1.75
C LEU A 232 16.01 -6.89 1.92
N THR A 233 15.91 -5.56 1.93
CA THR A 233 17.02 -4.64 2.19
C THR A 233 17.62 -4.89 3.58
N SER A 234 16.77 -4.96 4.62
CA SER A 234 17.21 -5.23 5.99
C SER A 234 17.89 -6.59 6.12
N ALA A 235 17.38 -7.62 5.46
CA ALA A 235 17.97 -8.96 5.45
C ALA A 235 19.35 -8.96 4.77
N ALA A 236 19.49 -8.26 3.65
CA ALA A 236 20.77 -8.11 2.96
C ALA A 236 21.79 -7.34 3.82
N GLN A 237 21.38 -6.25 4.50
CA GLN A 237 22.22 -5.48 5.43
C GLN A 237 22.67 -6.33 6.63
N ALA A 238 21.80 -7.21 7.13
CA ALA A 238 22.12 -8.15 8.20
C ALA A 238 23.06 -9.29 7.78
N GLY A 239 23.47 -9.34 6.50
CA GLY A 239 24.37 -10.38 5.98
C GLY A 239 23.70 -11.74 5.75
N LEU A 240 22.36 -11.79 5.66
CA LEU A 240 21.63 -13.04 5.45
C LEU A 240 21.73 -13.58 4.03
N GLY A 241 22.18 -12.75 3.07
CA GLY A 241 22.34 -13.18 1.68
C GLY A 241 22.42 -12.01 0.69
N VAL A 242 22.32 -12.36 -0.60
CA VAL A 242 22.30 -11.42 -1.72
C VAL A 242 20.86 -11.18 -2.14
N ALA A 243 20.47 -9.92 -2.33
CA ALA A 243 19.14 -9.51 -2.78
C ALA A 243 19.21 -8.85 -4.16
N LEU A 244 18.17 -9.02 -5.00
CA LEU A 244 17.97 -8.23 -6.22
C LEU A 244 17.06 -7.05 -5.88
N LEU A 245 17.60 -5.82 -5.96
CA LEU A 245 16.90 -4.61 -5.56
C LEU A 245 17.06 -3.50 -6.61
N PRO A 246 16.03 -2.65 -6.81
CA PRO A 246 16.12 -1.46 -7.65
C PRO A 246 17.13 -0.47 -7.08
N GLU A 247 18.12 -0.06 -7.88
CA GLU A 247 19.18 0.86 -7.47
C GLU A 247 18.63 2.21 -6.97
N ILE A 248 17.55 2.69 -7.58
CA ILE A 248 16.89 3.93 -7.20
C ILE A 248 16.38 3.95 -5.74
N LEU A 249 16.09 2.79 -5.17
CA LEU A 249 15.60 2.65 -3.79
C LEU A 249 16.73 2.41 -2.78
N LEU A 250 18.00 2.43 -3.22
CA LEU A 250 19.17 2.05 -2.42
C LEU A 250 20.22 3.16 -2.28
N ALA A 251 19.88 4.39 -2.66
CA ALA A 251 20.85 5.48 -2.72
C ALA A 251 21.60 5.66 -1.37
N ASP A 252 20.89 5.64 -0.26
CA ASP A 252 21.46 5.81 1.08
C ASP A 252 22.26 4.58 1.55
N GLU A 253 21.81 3.39 1.21
CA GLU A 253 22.50 2.13 1.57
C GLU A 253 23.80 1.97 0.83
N LEU A 254 23.82 2.30 -0.46
CA LEU A 254 25.02 2.23 -1.30
C LEU A 254 26.01 3.34 -0.95
N SER A 255 25.55 4.60 -0.79
CA SER A 255 26.42 5.73 -0.46
C SER A 255 27.07 5.60 0.92
N SER A 256 26.34 5.02 1.90
CA SER A 256 26.85 4.77 3.25
C SER A 256 27.71 3.49 3.37
N GLY A 257 27.78 2.68 2.31
CA GLY A 257 28.50 1.41 2.32
C GLY A 257 27.84 0.30 3.16
N ARG A 258 26.60 0.49 3.63
CA ARG A 258 25.85 -0.58 4.31
C ARG A 258 25.52 -1.74 3.38
N LEU A 259 25.33 -1.45 2.10
CA LEU A 259 25.21 -2.43 1.04
C LEU A 259 26.25 -2.15 -0.05
N VAL A 260 26.69 -3.20 -0.72
CA VAL A 260 27.58 -3.14 -1.88
C VAL A 260 27.00 -3.96 -3.03
N VAL A 261 27.37 -3.62 -4.25
CA VAL A 261 27.05 -4.39 -5.46
C VAL A 261 28.19 -5.39 -5.69
N PRO A 262 28.06 -6.67 -5.31
CA PRO A 262 29.14 -7.64 -5.40
C PRO A 262 29.50 -8.02 -6.83
N LEU A 263 28.56 -7.85 -7.76
CA LEU A 263 28.73 -8.12 -9.19
C LEU A 263 27.92 -7.12 -10.00
N ASN A 264 28.60 -6.27 -10.77
CA ASN A 264 27.94 -5.24 -11.57
C ASN A 264 27.34 -5.82 -12.87
N LYS A 265 26.24 -6.54 -12.72
CA LYS A 265 25.41 -7.09 -13.80
C LYS A 265 23.95 -6.72 -13.56
N PRO A 266 23.57 -5.47 -13.85
CA PRO A 266 22.18 -5.04 -13.68
C PRO A 266 21.24 -5.74 -14.67
N MET A 267 20.01 -5.94 -14.27
CA MET A 267 18.91 -6.20 -15.20
C MET A 267 18.00 -4.98 -15.27
N SER A 268 17.48 -4.68 -16.45
CA SER A 268 16.53 -3.58 -16.64
C SER A 268 15.10 -4.07 -16.41
N GLY A 269 14.36 -3.37 -15.55
CA GLY A 269 12.92 -3.56 -15.41
C GLY A 269 12.18 -2.75 -16.48
N THR A 270 11.09 -3.31 -17.03
CA THR A 270 10.20 -2.59 -17.97
C THR A 270 9.09 -1.84 -17.23
N SER A 271 8.77 -2.27 -16.02
CA SER A 271 7.74 -1.71 -15.16
C SER A 271 8.19 -0.40 -14.50
N GLY A 272 7.24 0.37 -14.01
CA GLY A 272 7.53 1.66 -13.38
C GLY A 272 6.56 2.02 -12.27
N TYR A 273 6.79 3.19 -11.69
CA TYR A 273 5.94 3.77 -10.66
C TYR A 273 4.98 4.77 -11.29
N TYR A 274 3.69 4.52 -11.10
CA TYR A 274 2.61 5.30 -11.67
C TYR A 274 1.87 6.06 -10.57
N LEU A 275 1.50 7.31 -10.87
CA LEU A 275 0.52 8.07 -10.10
C LEU A 275 -0.80 8.01 -10.86
N VAL A 276 -1.88 7.57 -10.20
CA VAL A 276 -3.22 7.50 -10.79
C VAL A 276 -4.27 8.02 -9.83
N ALA A 277 -5.35 8.55 -10.40
CA ALA A 277 -6.54 8.97 -9.68
C ALA A 277 -7.80 8.72 -10.53
N PRO A 278 -9.00 8.61 -9.95
CA PRO A 278 -10.25 8.62 -10.69
C PRO A 278 -10.45 9.97 -11.38
N ASP A 279 -11.28 9.99 -12.45
CA ASP A 279 -11.51 11.20 -13.27
C ASP A 279 -11.96 12.41 -12.44
N GLU A 280 -12.78 12.19 -11.41
CA GLU A 280 -13.29 13.25 -10.55
C GLU A 280 -12.17 13.96 -9.75
N ILE A 281 -11.10 13.24 -9.41
CA ILE A 281 -9.96 13.74 -8.62
C ILE A 281 -8.82 14.21 -9.50
N ALA A 282 -8.67 13.63 -10.68
CA ALA A 282 -7.53 13.90 -11.59
C ALA A 282 -7.39 15.39 -11.98
N HIS A 283 -8.48 16.15 -11.91
CA HIS A 283 -8.53 17.58 -12.22
C HIS A 283 -8.62 18.48 -10.97
N ASP A 284 -8.66 17.89 -9.77
CA ASP A 284 -8.70 18.63 -8.53
C ASP A 284 -7.34 19.30 -8.28
N GLU A 285 -7.38 20.58 -7.92
CA GLU A 285 -6.20 21.42 -7.74
C GLU A 285 -5.16 20.81 -6.80
N PRO A 286 -5.50 20.23 -5.62
CA PRO A 286 -4.51 19.60 -4.75
C PRO A 286 -3.81 18.40 -5.37
N PHE A 287 -4.55 17.56 -6.14
CA PHE A 287 -3.97 16.43 -6.85
C PHE A 287 -3.05 16.90 -7.98
N VAL A 288 -3.47 17.88 -8.77
CA VAL A 288 -2.65 18.46 -9.84
C VAL A 288 -1.35 19.05 -9.27
N ALA A 289 -1.42 19.79 -8.17
CA ALA A 289 -0.25 20.34 -7.50
C ALA A 289 0.73 19.25 -7.02
N LEU A 290 0.21 18.18 -6.40
CA LEU A 290 1.03 17.03 -6.00
C LEU A 290 1.65 16.32 -7.21
N SER A 291 0.85 16.09 -8.24
CA SER A 291 1.25 15.42 -9.48
C SER A 291 2.39 16.17 -10.20
N ASP A 292 2.28 17.50 -10.31
CA ASP A 292 3.29 18.33 -10.96
C ASP A 292 4.57 18.39 -10.13
N TRP A 293 4.43 18.54 -8.80
CA TRP A 293 5.58 18.49 -7.90
C TRP A 293 6.29 17.14 -7.99
N LEU A 294 5.58 16.00 -7.92
CA LEU A 294 6.19 14.68 -8.07
C LEU A 294 6.96 14.55 -9.39
N SER A 295 6.38 15.06 -10.48
CA SER A 295 7.06 15.07 -11.78
C SER A 295 8.32 15.94 -11.79
N SER A 296 8.34 17.02 -11.03
CA SER A 296 9.48 17.94 -10.98
C SER A 296 10.68 17.39 -10.24
N ILE A 297 10.44 16.52 -9.23
CA ILE A 297 11.51 15.94 -8.39
C ILE A 297 12.08 14.62 -8.92
N VAL A 298 11.48 14.03 -9.96
CA VAL A 298 12.05 12.88 -10.65
C VAL A 298 13.28 13.32 -11.44
N PRO A 299 14.47 12.68 -11.25
CA PRO A 299 15.69 13.02 -11.97
C PRO A 299 15.49 12.96 -13.49
N GLN A 300 16.07 13.92 -14.23
CA GLN A 300 15.93 14.04 -15.69
C GLN A 300 16.44 12.80 -16.43
N ALA A 301 17.50 12.17 -15.95
CA ALA A 301 18.04 10.92 -16.48
C ALA A 301 17.06 9.72 -16.44
N GLN A 302 16.03 9.79 -15.59
CA GLN A 302 15.00 8.76 -15.49
C GLN A 302 13.78 9.07 -16.37
N ARG A 303 13.60 10.33 -16.79
CA ARG A 303 12.58 10.74 -17.76
C ARG A 303 13.03 10.46 -19.22
N GLU A 304 14.33 10.57 -19.49
CA GLU A 304 14.89 10.36 -20.84
C GLU A 304 14.94 8.88 -21.24
N ALA A 305 14.96 7.95 -20.27
CA ALA A 305 14.76 6.52 -20.53
C ALA A 305 13.35 6.16 -21.05
N GLU A 306 12.43 7.15 -21.11
CA GLU A 306 11.07 7.00 -21.64
C GLU A 306 10.98 7.26 -23.15
N ALA A 307 11.99 7.85 -23.76
CA ALA A 307 11.95 8.33 -25.16
C ALA A 307 12.68 7.41 -26.16
N THR A 308 13.23 6.27 -25.70
CA THR A 308 13.93 5.29 -26.54
C THR A 308 13.31 3.91 -26.42
#